data_d367a9cf88c725a26ca3691c70e9ee7a
#
_entry.id   d367a9cf88c725a26ca3691c70e9ee7a
#
_cell.length_a   1.000
_cell.length_b   1.000
_cell.length_c   1.000
_cell.angle_alpha   90.00
_cell.angle_beta   90.00
_cell.angle_gamma   90.00
#
_symmetry.space_group_name_H-M   'P 1'
#
loop_
_entity.id
_entity.type
_entity.pdbx_description
1 polymer ?
#
loop_
_entity_poly.entity_id
_entity_poly.type
_entity_poly.pdbx_seq_one_letter_code
_entity_poly.pdbx_strand_id
1 'polypeptide(L)'
;MRFFSVRPLLLPVAAGLGLSLLSALPAQAHGIATAGFGAGFSHPITGLDHLLVLVGVGGVAGFIGSSVLLFALVGAVAGAMVGSLGGVLPGAELLAALAISAMGVVILASQRSSRGPRLELIGTVVALAIAVHALLHGQEASGSASWWLGAALGSTLVVGASYALLAQAHTRWTLAVAAALSVAGVALAFA
;
A
#
# COMPACT_ATOMS: atom_id res chain seq x y z
N MET A 1 31.41 8.69 26.29
CA MET A 1 29.95 8.49 26.31
C MET A 1 29.35 9.21 25.11
N ARG A 2 28.84 8.49 24.09
CA ARG A 2 28.15 9.09 22.93
C ARG A 2 26.69 9.21 23.28
N PHE A 3 26.19 10.43 23.47
CA PHE A 3 24.78 10.69 23.64
C PHE A 3 24.05 10.33 22.34
N PHE A 4 23.19 9.31 22.38
CA PHE A 4 22.28 9.00 21.29
C PHE A 4 21.32 10.19 21.10
N SER A 5 21.50 10.92 20.01
CA SER A 5 20.58 11.99 19.64
C SER A 5 19.26 11.38 19.16
N VAL A 6 18.20 11.52 19.94
CA VAL A 6 16.82 11.08 19.59
C VAL A 6 16.15 11.98 18.53
N ARG A 7 16.80 13.08 18.12
CA ARG A 7 16.27 14.03 17.12
C ARG A 7 15.91 13.41 15.76
N PRO A 8 16.64 12.40 15.21
CA PRO A 8 16.25 11.83 13.91
C PRO A 8 14.99 10.94 13.95
N LEU A 9 14.50 10.54 15.14
CA LEU A 9 13.29 9.72 15.28
C LEU A 9 12.02 10.57 15.48
N LEU A 10 12.14 11.82 15.93
CA LEU A 10 10.98 12.67 16.21
C LEU A 10 10.22 13.08 14.95
N LEU A 11 10.90 13.31 13.82
CA LEU A 11 10.28 13.70 12.56
C LEU A 11 9.41 12.59 11.94
N PRO A 12 9.88 11.33 11.80
CA PRO A 12 9.03 10.26 11.28
C PRO A 12 7.91 9.86 12.24
N VAL A 13 8.13 9.95 13.57
CA VAL A 13 7.07 9.71 14.56
C VAL A 13 6.02 10.83 14.53
N ALA A 14 6.43 12.09 14.43
CA ALA A 14 5.51 13.22 14.32
C ALA A 14 4.75 13.19 12.98
N ALA A 15 5.40 12.80 11.89
CA ALA A 15 4.75 12.60 10.60
C ALA A 15 3.75 11.44 10.64
N GLY A 16 4.09 10.32 11.29
CA GLY A 16 3.20 9.18 11.49
C GLY A 16 1.99 9.53 12.35
N LEU A 17 2.18 10.24 13.46
CA LEU A 17 1.11 10.72 14.33
C LEU A 17 0.25 11.80 13.65
N GLY A 18 0.85 12.71 12.89
CA GLY A 18 0.12 13.72 12.12
C GLY A 18 -0.75 13.11 11.02
N LEU A 19 -0.25 12.09 10.33
CA LEU A 19 -1.02 11.31 9.35
C LEU A 19 -2.14 10.51 10.03
N SER A 20 -1.90 9.94 11.21
CA SER A 20 -2.93 9.23 11.98
C SER A 20 -4.05 10.15 12.48
N LEU A 21 -3.73 11.39 12.84
CA LEU A 21 -4.73 12.41 13.23
C LEU A 21 -5.55 12.91 12.04
N LEU A 22 -4.97 12.96 10.83
CA LEU A 22 -5.69 13.27 9.60
C LEU A 22 -6.63 12.15 9.17
N SER A 23 -6.35 10.90 9.54
CA SER A 23 -7.22 9.74 9.26
C SER A 23 -8.41 9.62 10.21
N ALA A 24 -8.46 10.39 11.31
CA ALA A 24 -9.66 10.52 12.16
C ALA A 24 -10.79 11.35 11.52
N LEU A 25 -10.53 12.00 10.37
CA LEU A 25 -11.61 12.48 9.52
C LEU A 25 -12.26 11.22 8.89
N PRO A 26 -13.61 11.10 8.93
CA PRO A 26 -14.26 9.94 8.33
C PRO A 26 -13.75 9.79 6.90
N ALA A 27 -12.98 8.74 6.68
CA ALA A 27 -12.54 8.39 5.35
C ALA A 27 -13.80 8.01 4.57
N GLN A 28 -14.37 8.99 3.89
CA GLN A 28 -15.37 8.73 2.86
C GLN A 28 -14.63 8.13 1.65
N ALA A 29 -13.94 7.01 1.90
CA ALA A 29 -13.35 6.18 0.87
C ALA A 29 -14.44 5.55 -0.01
N HIS A 30 -15.69 5.54 0.46
CA HIS A 30 -16.87 5.07 -0.24
C HIS A 30 -17.48 6.16 -1.14
N GLY A 31 -16.64 6.85 -1.90
CA GLY A 31 -17.09 7.74 -2.98
C GLY A 31 -17.77 6.91 -4.06
N ILE A 32 -19.02 7.27 -4.38
CA ILE A 32 -19.90 6.60 -5.33
C ILE A 32 -19.13 6.23 -6.60
N ALA A 33 -18.95 4.94 -6.88
CA ALA A 33 -18.28 4.41 -8.07
C ALA A 33 -18.92 4.90 -9.40
N THR A 34 -20.10 5.53 -9.31
CA THR A 34 -20.81 6.16 -10.41
C THR A 34 -20.16 7.46 -10.92
N ALA A 35 -19.18 8.03 -10.19
CA ALA A 35 -18.54 9.30 -10.55
C ALA A 35 -17.49 9.20 -11.69
N GLY A 36 -17.32 8.07 -12.33
CA GLY A 36 -16.53 7.90 -13.55
C GLY A 36 -15.01 7.98 -13.37
N PHE A 37 -14.29 8.29 -14.47
CA PHE A 37 -12.83 8.28 -14.56
C PHE A 37 -12.14 9.16 -13.50
N GLY A 38 -12.61 10.39 -13.29
CA GLY A 38 -11.99 11.32 -12.36
C GLY A 38 -12.00 10.83 -10.91
N ALA A 39 -13.12 10.26 -10.48
CA ALA A 39 -13.24 9.66 -9.16
C ALA A 39 -12.33 8.43 -9.02
N GLY A 40 -12.31 7.56 -10.02
CA GLY A 40 -11.38 6.43 -10.04
C GLY A 40 -9.93 6.88 -9.96
N PHE A 41 -9.53 7.91 -10.71
CA PHE A 41 -8.16 8.42 -10.70
C PHE A 41 -7.74 9.03 -9.36
N SER A 42 -8.62 9.81 -8.74
CA SER A 42 -8.31 10.44 -7.45
C SER A 42 -8.34 9.46 -6.27
N HIS A 43 -9.14 8.39 -6.37
CA HIS A 43 -9.38 7.44 -5.29
C HIS A 43 -8.09 6.88 -4.65
N PRO A 44 -7.13 6.31 -5.39
CA PRO A 44 -5.89 5.78 -4.83
C PRO A 44 -4.94 6.87 -4.29
N ILE A 45 -5.20 8.13 -4.58
CA ILE A 45 -4.39 9.28 -4.14
C ILE A 45 -4.98 9.90 -2.86
N THR A 46 -6.30 9.94 -2.75
CA THR A 46 -7.01 10.59 -1.63
C THR A 46 -7.35 9.63 -0.50
N GLY A 47 -7.49 8.33 -0.77
CA GLY A 47 -7.64 7.29 0.24
C GLY A 47 -6.30 7.00 0.92
N LEU A 48 -6.20 7.26 2.24
CA LEU A 48 -4.94 7.13 2.97
C LEU A 48 -4.42 5.69 2.96
N ASP A 49 -5.28 4.71 3.20
CA ASP A 49 -4.98 3.28 3.16
C ASP A 49 -4.48 2.83 1.79
N HIS A 50 -5.14 3.31 0.72
CA HIS A 50 -4.76 3.06 -0.67
C HIS A 50 -3.40 3.66 -0.99
N LEU A 51 -3.21 4.93 -0.65
CA LEU A 51 -1.94 5.61 -0.86
C LEU A 51 -0.79 4.88 -0.16
N LEU A 52 -0.99 4.47 1.09
CA LEU A 52 0.03 3.80 1.88
C LEU A 52 0.39 2.41 1.32
N VAL A 53 -0.60 1.60 0.93
CA VAL A 53 -0.30 0.28 0.34
C VAL A 53 0.41 0.41 -1.00
N LEU A 54 0.04 1.37 -1.85
CA LEU A 54 0.67 1.60 -3.14
C LEU A 54 2.10 2.17 -3.00
N VAL A 55 2.32 3.06 -2.04
CA VAL A 55 3.69 3.49 -1.65
C VAL A 55 4.51 2.30 -1.16
N GLY A 56 3.88 1.41 -0.40
CA GLY A 56 4.50 0.15 0.04
C GLY A 56 4.92 -0.74 -1.13
N VAL A 57 4.04 -0.96 -2.10
CA VAL A 57 4.34 -1.75 -3.32
C VAL A 57 5.50 -1.13 -4.10
N GLY A 58 5.47 0.18 -4.34
CA GLY A 58 6.57 0.90 -5.01
C GLY A 58 7.87 0.80 -4.22
N GLY A 59 7.81 0.88 -2.89
CA GLY A 59 8.95 0.72 -1.99
C GLY A 59 9.55 -0.70 -2.03
N VAL A 60 8.71 -1.73 -1.97
CA VAL A 60 9.15 -3.14 -2.12
C VAL A 60 9.81 -3.33 -3.48
N ALA A 61 9.20 -2.84 -4.55
CA ALA A 61 9.75 -2.95 -5.90
C ALA A 61 11.09 -2.19 -6.03
N GLY A 62 11.22 -1.00 -5.45
CA GLY A 62 12.45 -0.20 -5.48
C GLY A 62 13.59 -0.82 -4.66
N PHE A 63 13.26 -1.51 -3.58
CA PHE A 63 14.26 -2.10 -2.69
C PHE A 63 14.67 -3.53 -3.09
N ILE A 64 13.72 -4.32 -3.60
CA ILE A 64 13.93 -5.76 -3.89
C ILE A 64 14.09 -6.01 -5.39
N GLY A 65 13.29 -5.33 -6.22
CA GLY A 65 13.33 -5.45 -7.66
C GLY A 65 11.96 -5.30 -8.31
N SER A 66 11.95 -4.73 -9.52
CA SER A 66 10.73 -4.40 -10.25
C SER A 66 9.86 -5.61 -10.62
N SER A 67 10.42 -6.84 -10.62
CA SER A 67 9.66 -8.07 -10.87
C SER A 67 8.48 -8.26 -9.90
N VAL A 68 8.54 -7.67 -8.70
CA VAL A 68 7.45 -7.67 -7.72
C VAL A 68 6.18 -7.01 -8.27
N LEU A 69 6.30 -6.06 -9.19
CA LEU A 69 5.15 -5.37 -9.80
C LEU A 69 4.26 -6.30 -10.61
N LEU A 70 4.79 -7.39 -11.18
CA LEU A 70 3.99 -8.41 -11.86
C LEU A 70 3.08 -9.14 -10.86
N PHE A 71 3.60 -9.45 -9.68
CA PHE A 71 2.81 -10.07 -8.62
C PHE A 71 1.71 -9.13 -8.12
N ALA A 72 2.02 -7.83 -7.96
CA ALA A 72 1.02 -6.83 -7.61
C ALA A 72 -0.09 -6.73 -8.66
N LEU A 73 0.26 -6.74 -9.95
CA LEU A 73 -0.72 -6.71 -11.05
C LEU A 73 -1.62 -7.94 -11.04
N VAL A 74 -1.04 -9.14 -10.87
CA VAL A 74 -1.82 -10.39 -10.77
C VAL A 74 -2.77 -10.33 -9.58
N GLY A 75 -2.28 -9.87 -8.42
CA GLY A 75 -3.12 -9.67 -7.24
C GLY A 75 -4.27 -8.70 -7.47
N ALA A 76 -3.99 -7.55 -8.11
CA ALA A 76 -5.01 -6.53 -8.42
C ALA A 76 -6.11 -7.09 -9.34
N VAL A 77 -5.73 -7.76 -10.42
CA VAL A 77 -6.70 -8.33 -11.37
C VAL A 77 -7.51 -9.44 -10.70
N ALA A 78 -6.87 -10.37 -10.00
CA ALA A 78 -7.54 -11.48 -9.34
C ALA A 78 -8.52 -10.99 -8.26
N GLY A 79 -8.09 -10.08 -7.40
CA GLY A 79 -8.92 -9.51 -6.34
C GLY A 79 -10.13 -8.76 -6.91
N ALA A 80 -9.90 -7.87 -7.88
CA ALA A 80 -10.97 -7.12 -8.54
C ALA A 80 -12.00 -8.05 -9.20
N MET A 81 -11.55 -9.10 -9.87
CA MET A 81 -12.45 -10.09 -10.48
C MET A 81 -13.28 -10.83 -9.42
N VAL A 82 -12.63 -11.32 -8.36
CA VAL A 82 -13.34 -12.04 -7.28
C VAL A 82 -14.39 -11.12 -6.63
N GLY A 83 -14.02 -9.87 -6.31
CA GLY A 83 -14.96 -8.89 -5.74
C GLY A 83 -16.13 -8.56 -6.68
N SER A 84 -15.85 -8.33 -7.98
CA SER A 84 -16.88 -8.04 -8.99
C SER A 84 -17.86 -9.21 -9.24
N LEU A 85 -17.42 -10.43 -8.97
CA LEU A 85 -18.27 -11.64 -9.03
C LEU A 85 -19.00 -11.91 -7.71
N GLY A 86 -18.97 -11.00 -6.75
CA GLY A 86 -19.65 -11.11 -5.46
C GLY A 86 -18.88 -11.95 -4.43
N GLY A 87 -17.59 -12.18 -4.65
CA GLY A 87 -16.75 -12.86 -3.65
C GLY A 87 -16.64 -12.00 -2.36
N VAL A 88 -16.79 -12.62 -1.22
CA VAL A 88 -16.73 -11.98 0.11
C VAL A 88 -15.59 -12.60 0.93
N LEU A 89 -14.81 -11.76 1.57
CA LEU A 89 -13.74 -12.16 2.49
C LEU A 89 -14.04 -11.56 3.87
N PRO A 90 -14.44 -12.37 4.87
CA PRO A 90 -14.65 -11.86 6.23
C PRO A 90 -13.35 -11.22 6.76
N GLY A 91 -13.49 -10.02 7.32
CA GLY A 91 -12.32 -9.27 7.84
C GLY A 91 -11.44 -8.64 6.76
N ALA A 92 -11.94 -8.47 5.53
CA ALA A 92 -11.17 -7.88 4.43
C ALA A 92 -10.62 -6.49 4.77
N GLU A 93 -11.39 -5.65 5.46
CA GLU A 93 -10.96 -4.33 5.96
C GLU A 93 -9.73 -4.43 6.85
N LEU A 94 -9.79 -5.32 7.85
CA LEU A 94 -8.65 -5.58 8.75
C LEU A 94 -7.42 -6.09 7.97
N LEU A 95 -7.63 -7.02 7.04
CA LEU A 95 -6.56 -7.56 6.21
C LEU A 95 -5.98 -6.51 5.26
N ALA A 96 -6.81 -5.61 4.73
CA ALA A 96 -6.37 -4.49 3.91
C ALA A 96 -5.48 -3.51 4.71
N ALA A 97 -5.85 -3.19 5.94
CA ALA A 97 -5.01 -2.38 6.82
C ALA A 97 -3.69 -3.10 7.15
N LEU A 98 -3.73 -4.38 7.50
CA LEU A 98 -2.53 -5.18 7.80
C LEU A 98 -1.64 -5.40 6.57
N ALA A 99 -2.20 -5.35 5.37
CA ALA A 99 -1.42 -5.41 4.12
C ALA A 99 -0.41 -4.26 4.01
N ILE A 100 -0.75 -3.07 4.52
CA ILE A 100 0.17 -1.93 4.60
C ILE A 100 1.37 -2.27 5.49
N SER A 101 1.10 -2.85 6.66
CA SER A 101 2.17 -3.32 7.57
C SER A 101 3.04 -4.39 6.92
N ALA A 102 2.43 -5.32 6.19
CA ALA A 102 3.16 -6.38 5.50
C ALA A 102 4.17 -5.82 4.50
N MET A 103 3.86 -4.75 3.76
CA MET A 103 4.82 -4.09 2.85
C MET A 103 6.03 -3.57 3.61
N GLY A 104 5.82 -2.88 4.73
CA GLY A 104 6.92 -2.38 5.57
C GLY A 104 7.77 -3.52 6.14
N VAL A 105 7.12 -4.55 6.71
CA VAL A 105 7.80 -5.71 7.28
C VAL A 105 8.64 -6.46 6.24
N VAL A 106 8.15 -6.62 5.02
CA VAL A 106 8.87 -7.27 3.92
C VAL A 106 10.20 -6.54 3.63
N ILE A 107 10.18 -5.21 3.55
CA ILE A 107 11.40 -4.42 3.32
C ILE A 107 12.37 -4.59 4.51
N LEU A 108 11.88 -4.45 5.76
CA LEU A 108 12.71 -4.57 6.96
C LEU A 108 13.32 -5.97 7.13
N ALA A 109 12.54 -7.01 6.85
CA ALA A 109 13.00 -8.39 6.92
C ALA A 109 14.03 -8.70 5.83
N SER A 110 13.83 -8.18 4.62
CA SER A 110 14.76 -8.35 3.50
C SER A 110 16.12 -7.71 3.77
N GLN A 111 16.15 -6.58 4.46
CA GLN A 111 17.41 -5.93 4.88
C GLN A 111 18.25 -6.82 5.83
N ARG A 112 17.58 -7.61 6.66
CA ARG A 112 18.26 -8.47 7.65
C ARG A 112 18.62 -9.85 7.12
N SER A 113 18.15 -10.21 5.94
CA SER A 113 18.36 -11.54 5.38
C SER A 113 19.75 -11.69 4.76
N SER A 114 20.59 -12.54 5.32
CA SER A 114 21.89 -12.91 4.76
C SER A 114 21.80 -13.73 3.47
N ARG A 115 20.63 -14.31 3.17
CA ARG A 115 20.39 -15.15 1.97
C ARG A 115 19.80 -14.37 0.80
N GLY A 116 19.62 -13.05 0.96
CA GLY A 116 18.92 -12.22 -0.02
C GLY A 116 17.39 -12.39 -0.01
N PRO A 117 16.68 -11.55 -0.75
CA PRO A 117 15.22 -11.59 -0.85
C PRO A 117 14.76 -12.82 -1.64
N ARG A 118 13.76 -13.52 -1.13
CA ARG A 118 13.07 -14.58 -1.84
C ARG A 118 11.94 -13.98 -2.66
N LEU A 119 12.20 -13.72 -3.93
CA LEU A 119 11.26 -13.00 -4.82
C LEU A 119 9.86 -13.64 -4.83
N GLU A 120 9.78 -14.96 -4.90
CA GLU A 120 8.51 -15.71 -4.95
C GLU A 120 7.69 -15.50 -3.68
N LEU A 121 8.32 -15.62 -2.51
CA LEU A 121 7.64 -15.40 -1.23
C LEU A 121 7.17 -13.96 -1.10
N ILE A 122 8.04 -13.01 -1.40
CA ILE A 122 7.73 -11.58 -1.32
C ILE A 122 6.66 -11.22 -2.34
N GLY A 123 6.79 -11.71 -3.57
CA GLY A 123 5.80 -11.50 -4.62
C GLY A 123 4.43 -12.04 -4.22
N THR A 124 4.37 -13.22 -3.59
CA THR A 124 3.12 -13.79 -3.09
C THR A 124 2.50 -12.92 -2.01
N VAL A 125 3.28 -12.41 -1.05
CA VAL A 125 2.78 -11.48 -0.02
C VAL A 125 2.22 -10.22 -0.67
N VAL A 126 2.93 -9.63 -1.63
CA VAL A 126 2.48 -8.45 -2.36
C VAL A 126 1.20 -8.74 -3.16
N ALA A 127 1.14 -9.87 -3.86
CA ALA A 127 -0.04 -10.27 -4.62
C ALA A 127 -1.27 -10.42 -3.72
N LEU A 128 -1.14 -11.10 -2.58
CA LEU A 128 -2.23 -11.29 -1.61
C LEU A 128 -2.68 -9.96 -1.01
N ALA A 129 -1.73 -9.11 -0.61
CA ALA A 129 -2.01 -7.80 -0.05
C ALA A 129 -2.83 -6.91 -1.01
N ILE A 130 -2.41 -6.87 -2.28
CA ILE A 130 -3.12 -6.09 -3.30
C ILE A 130 -4.44 -6.77 -3.69
N ALA A 131 -4.52 -8.10 -3.70
CA ALA A 131 -5.75 -8.82 -3.99
C ALA A 131 -6.86 -8.49 -2.99
N VAL A 132 -6.55 -8.39 -1.70
CA VAL A 132 -7.53 -8.01 -0.66
C VAL A 132 -8.07 -6.60 -0.92
N HIS A 133 -7.21 -5.62 -1.18
CA HIS A 133 -7.63 -4.26 -1.52
C HIS A 133 -8.49 -4.22 -2.78
N ALA A 134 -8.04 -4.87 -3.84
CA ALA A 134 -8.76 -4.90 -5.11
C ALA A 134 -10.10 -5.65 -5.03
N LEU A 135 -10.23 -6.64 -4.13
CA LEU A 135 -11.48 -7.35 -3.88
C LEU A 135 -12.55 -6.39 -3.32
N LEU A 136 -12.19 -5.57 -2.34
CA LEU A 136 -13.09 -4.57 -1.76
C LEU A 136 -13.61 -3.61 -2.86
N HIS A 137 -12.71 -3.12 -3.71
CA HIS A 137 -13.13 -2.25 -4.83
C HIS A 137 -13.94 -2.99 -5.88
N GLY A 138 -13.67 -4.27 -6.11
CA GLY A 138 -14.47 -5.09 -7.00
C GLY A 138 -15.92 -5.18 -6.56
N GLN A 139 -16.18 -5.24 -5.25
CA GLN A 139 -17.53 -5.24 -4.69
C GLN A 139 -18.25 -3.90 -4.88
N GLU A 140 -17.53 -2.78 -4.74
CA GLU A 140 -18.09 -1.42 -4.76
C GLU A 140 -18.26 -0.86 -6.17
N ALA A 141 -17.28 -1.10 -7.06
CA ALA A 141 -17.17 -0.47 -8.38
C ALA A 141 -17.59 -1.40 -9.52
N SER A 142 -18.40 -2.42 -9.25
CA SER A 142 -18.88 -3.34 -10.27
C SER A 142 -19.61 -2.60 -11.39
N GLY A 143 -19.18 -2.78 -12.65
CA GLY A 143 -19.83 -2.22 -13.83
C GLY A 143 -19.32 -0.86 -14.31
N SER A 144 -18.41 -0.19 -13.61
CA SER A 144 -17.84 1.10 -14.04
C SER A 144 -16.45 0.98 -14.68
N ALA A 145 -16.40 0.67 -15.97
CA ALA A 145 -15.13 0.57 -16.71
C ALA A 145 -14.30 1.87 -16.66
N SER A 146 -14.94 3.04 -16.74
CA SER A 146 -14.26 4.33 -16.68
C SER A 146 -13.63 4.58 -15.30
N TRP A 147 -14.28 4.19 -14.22
CA TRP A 147 -13.75 4.26 -12.87
C TRP A 147 -12.50 3.38 -12.75
N TRP A 148 -12.56 2.14 -13.23
CA TRP A 148 -11.41 1.21 -13.19
C TRP A 148 -10.20 1.70 -13.98
N LEU A 149 -10.43 2.32 -15.14
CA LEU A 149 -9.34 2.96 -15.92
C LEU A 149 -8.70 4.11 -15.14
N GLY A 150 -9.51 4.94 -14.49
CA GLY A 150 -9.00 6.01 -13.62
C GLY A 150 -8.19 5.45 -12.46
N ALA A 151 -8.74 4.48 -11.73
CA ALA A 151 -8.07 3.85 -10.58
C ALA A 151 -6.75 3.16 -10.98
N ALA A 152 -6.73 2.46 -12.10
CA ALA A 152 -5.52 1.83 -12.63
C ALA A 152 -4.44 2.87 -12.96
N LEU A 153 -4.81 3.99 -13.60
CA LEU A 153 -3.86 5.05 -13.93
C LEU A 153 -3.33 5.75 -12.67
N GLY A 154 -4.22 6.11 -11.73
CA GLY A 154 -3.83 6.72 -10.45
C GLY A 154 -2.92 5.82 -9.63
N SER A 155 -3.26 4.55 -9.52
CA SER A 155 -2.44 3.54 -8.82
C SER A 155 -1.07 3.36 -9.47
N THR A 156 -1.03 3.28 -10.81
CA THR A 156 0.23 3.17 -11.56
C THR A 156 1.13 4.38 -11.33
N LEU A 157 0.55 5.57 -11.27
CA LEU A 157 1.28 6.81 -10.99
C LEU A 157 1.90 6.79 -9.59
N VAL A 158 1.13 6.42 -8.57
CA VAL A 158 1.62 6.35 -7.18
C VAL A 158 2.71 5.29 -7.04
N VAL A 159 2.49 4.09 -7.55
CA VAL A 159 3.49 2.99 -7.51
C VAL A 159 4.74 3.37 -8.28
N GLY A 160 4.61 3.92 -9.48
CA GLY A 160 5.74 4.34 -10.32
C GLY A 160 6.56 5.45 -9.68
N ALA A 161 5.91 6.48 -9.13
CA ALA A 161 6.59 7.56 -8.41
C ALA A 161 7.32 7.04 -7.16
N SER A 162 6.65 6.22 -6.35
CA SER A 162 7.23 5.62 -5.15
C SER A 162 8.42 4.71 -5.48
N TYR A 163 8.29 3.89 -6.52
CA TYR A 163 9.39 3.07 -7.05
C TYR A 163 10.58 3.94 -7.45
N ALA A 164 10.37 4.95 -8.30
CA ALA A 164 11.43 5.80 -8.81
C ALA A 164 12.16 6.57 -7.68
N LEU A 165 11.41 7.07 -6.69
CA LEU A 165 11.96 7.80 -5.56
C LEU A 165 12.73 6.87 -4.61
N LEU A 166 12.15 5.73 -4.24
CA LEU A 166 12.74 4.84 -3.24
C LEU A 166 13.86 3.96 -3.80
N ALA A 167 13.86 3.66 -5.11
CA ALA A 167 14.97 2.97 -5.76
C ALA A 167 16.27 3.82 -5.78
N GLN A 168 16.14 5.15 -5.75
CA GLN A 168 17.27 6.08 -5.72
C GLN A 168 17.58 6.63 -4.32
N ALA A 169 16.71 6.35 -3.35
CA ALA A 169 16.87 6.85 -1.99
C ALA A 169 17.98 6.13 -1.24
N HIS A 170 18.64 6.83 -0.32
CA HIS A 170 19.51 6.16 0.63
C HIS A 170 18.71 5.13 1.45
N THR A 171 19.30 3.96 1.69
CA THR A 171 18.70 2.84 2.43
C THR A 171 18.01 3.27 3.73
N ARG A 172 18.59 4.24 4.46
CA ARG A 172 17.98 4.79 5.69
C ARG A 172 16.57 5.36 5.48
N TRP A 173 16.33 6.01 4.35
CA TRP A 173 15.01 6.58 4.02
C TRP A 173 14.02 5.49 3.66
N THR A 174 14.44 4.50 2.87
CA THR A 174 13.62 3.33 2.56
C THR A 174 13.23 2.58 3.83
N LEU A 175 14.17 2.40 4.76
CA LEU A 175 13.88 1.76 6.05
C LEU A 175 12.98 2.62 6.94
N ALA A 176 13.11 3.95 6.91
CA ALA A 176 12.21 4.84 7.65
C ALA A 176 10.78 4.76 7.11
N VAL A 177 10.60 4.76 5.79
CA VAL A 177 9.29 4.55 5.15
C VAL A 177 8.74 3.18 5.50
N ALA A 178 9.56 2.12 5.44
CA ALA A 178 9.15 0.77 5.79
C ALA A 178 8.69 0.65 7.26
N ALA A 179 9.40 1.28 8.19
CA ALA A 179 9.00 1.34 9.59
C ALA A 179 7.68 2.12 9.78
N ALA A 180 7.53 3.24 9.08
CA ALA A 180 6.29 4.02 9.12
C ALA A 180 5.09 3.22 8.59
N LEU A 181 5.24 2.53 7.46
CA LEU A 181 4.20 1.64 6.91
C LEU A 181 3.83 0.52 7.87
N SER A 182 4.84 -0.11 8.52
CA SER A 182 4.60 -1.18 9.47
C SER A 182 3.74 -0.74 10.65
N VAL A 183 3.96 0.49 11.15
CA VAL A 183 3.19 1.06 12.25
C VAL A 183 1.82 1.56 11.77
N ALA A 184 1.77 2.23 10.62
CA ALA A 184 0.53 2.82 10.08
C ALA A 184 -0.53 1.74 9.80
N GLY A 185 -0.15 0.62 9.20
CA GLY A 185 -1.10 -0.46 8.92
C GLY A 185 -1.69 -1.08 10.20
N VAL A 186 -0.87 -1.26 11.25
CA VAL A 186 -1.37 -1.69 12.56
C VAL A 186 -2.30 -0.63 13.14
N ALA A 187 -1.94 0.65 13.10
CA ALA A 187 -2.78 1.72 13.62
C ALA A 187 -4.15 1.78 12.93
N LEU A 188 -4.17 1.65 11.60
CA LEU A 188 -5.42 1.62 10.81
C LEU A 188 -6.26 0.36 11.07
N ALA A 189 -5.63 -0.76 11.43
CA ALA A 189 -6.34 -2.00 11.74
C ALA A 189 -7.17 -1.94 13.04
N PHE A 190 -6.87 -0.98 13.90
CA PHE A 190 -7.52 -0.79 15.22
C PHE A 190 -8.18 0.59 15.39
N ALA A 191 -8.25 1.40 14.30
CA ALA A 191 -8.93 2.69 14.29
C ALA A 191 -10.42 2.54 13.93
#